data_4c0653166bd78a766953843e515883b8
#
_entry.id   4c0653166bd78a766953843e515883b8
#
_cell.length_a   1.000
_cell.length_b   1.000
_cell.length_c   1.000
_cell.angle_alpha   90.00
_cell.angle_beta   90.00
_cell.angle_gamma   90.00
#
_symmetry.space_group_name_H-M   'P 1'
#
loop_
_entity.id
_entity.type
_entity.pdbx_description
1 polymer ?
#
loop_
_entity_poly.entity_id
_entity_poly.type
_entity_poly.pdbx_seq_one_letter_code
_entity_poly.pdbx_strand_id
1 'polypeptide(L)'
;MTTTSRPTSMTVLRLGFALLAAAAANTVIALGALALDDGGIAMGLSPASYLPATVAGLLLGTVGWFVIARTAPKALRVVVPAVLVLTWVPDLLLFTAGATAANVFGLMLMHLVVTTPVVTALRPTLTPAAVRL
;
A
#
# COMPACT_ATOMS: atom_id res chain seq x y z
N MET A 1 -33.32 -11.00 13.87
CA MET A 1 -32.53 -9.82 13.41
C MET A 1 -31.10 -9.98 13.91
N THR A 2 -30.23 -10.49 13.09
CA THR A 2 -28.81 -10.64 13.40
C THR A 2 -28.07 -9.44 12.83
N THR A 3 -27.80 -8.46 13.66
CA THR A 3 -26.97 -7.31 13.33
C THR A 3 -25.52 -7.75 13.20
N THR A 4 -25.09 -8.00 11.99
CA THR A 4 -23.71 -8.32 11.61
C THR A 4 -22.81 -7.07 11.58
N SER A 5 -22.79 -6.30 12.67
CA SER A 5 -21.97 -5.07 12.74
C SER A 5 -20.55 -5.26 13.25
N ARG A 6 -20.16 -6.45 13.69
CA ARG A 6 -18.83 -6.71 14.24
C ARG A 6 -17.69 -6.86 13.23
N PRO A 7 -17.85 -7.40 12.00
CA PRO A 7 -16.72 -7.50 11.08
C PRO A 7 -16.17 -6.16 10.61
N THR A 8 -17.00 -5.13 10.50
CA THR A 8 -16.60 -3.82 9.99
C THR A 8 -15.67 -3.06 10.92
N SER A 9 -15.92 -3.09 12.25
CA SER A 9 -15.07 -2.39 13.23
C SER A 9 -13.67 -2.97 13.31
N MET A 10 -13.54 -4.30 13.25
CA MET A 10 -12.23 -4.97 13.26
C MET A 10 -11.44 -4.69 11.97
N THR A 11 -12.13 -4.61 10.83
CA THR A 11 -11.47 -4.28 9.55
C THR A 11 -10.97 -2.84 9.57
N VAL A 12 -11.78 -1.89 10.06
CA VAL A 12 -11.37 -0.49 10.21
C VAL A 12 -10.17 -0.35 11.15
N LEU A 13 -10.18 -1.06 12.28
CA LEU A 13 -9.05 -1.06 13.22
C LEU A 13 -7.76 -1.58 12.56
N ARG A 14 -7.85 -2.70 11.83
CA ARG A 14 -6.71 -3.27 11.10
C ARG A 14 -6.18 -2.32 10.03
N LEU A 15 -7.07 -1.64 9.28
CA LEU A 15 -6.68 -0.64 8.29
C LEU A 15 -6.05 0.59 8.94
N GLY A 16 -6.52 1.02 10.12
CA GLY A 16 -5.89 2.07 10.89
C GLY A 16 -4.46 1.73 11.30
N PHE A 17 -4.24 0.51 11.81
CA PHE A 17 -2.88 0.02 12.10
C PHE A 17 -2.03 -0.12 10.84
N ALA A 18 -2.61 -0.59 9.74
CA ALA A 18 -1.92 -0.69 8.45
C ALA A 18 -1.45 0.69 7.97
N LEU A 19 -2.29 1.72 8.11
CA LEU A 19 -1.94 3.09 7.76
C LEU A 19 -0.77 3.62 8.60
N LEU A 20 -0.84 3.45 9.92
CA LEU A 20 0.22 3.90 10.82
C LEU A 20 1.54 3.18 10.55
N ALA A 21 1.50 1.87 10.35
CA ALA A 21 2.68 1.07 10.03
C ALA A 21 3.29 1.50 8.68
N ALA A 22 2.46 1.69 7.66
CA ALA A 22 2.91 2.13 6.34
C ALA A 22 3.50 3.55 6.40
N ALA A 23 2.86 4.48 7.10
CA ALA A 23 3.37 5.85 7.25
C ALA A 23 4.72 5.88 7.98
N ALA A 24 4.85 5.13 9.07
CA ALA A 24 6.11 5.03 9.82
C ALA A 24 7.23 4.41 8.97
N ALA A 25 6.95 3.30 8.29
CA ALA A 25 7.92 2.64 7.43
C ALA A 25 8.30 3.50 6.22
N ASN A 26 7.35 4.19 5.59
CA ASN A 26 7.63 5.13 4.50
C ASN A 26 8.50 6.30 4.97
N THR A 27 8.32 6.78 6.19
CA THR A 27 9.19 7.80 6.78
C THR A 27 10.63 7.30 6.92
N VAL A 28 10.83 6.08 7.41
CA VAL A 28 12.17 5.47 7.52
C VAL A 28 12.80 5.28 6.14
N ILE A 29 12.03 4.81 5.17
CA ILE A 29 12.49 4.63 3.79
C ILE A 29 12.87 5.98 3.17
N ALA A 30 12.03 7.02 3.35
CA ALA A 30 12.32 8.36 2.85
C ALA A 30 13.62 8.93 3.41
N LEU A 31 13.82 8.81 4.73
CA LEU A 31 15.06 9.27 5.37
C LEU A 31 16.28 8.50 4.86
N GLY A 32 16.16 7.17 4.70
CA GLY A 32 17.25 6.35 4.15
C GLY A 32 17.54 6.69 2.69
N ALA A 33 16.50 6.84 1.87
CA ALA A 33 16.66 7.23 0.46
C ALA A 33 17.30 8.62 0.33
N LEU A 34 16.84 9.60 1.12
CA LEU A 34 17.41 10.95 1.14
C LEU A 34 18.88 10.96 1.57
N ALA A 35 19.24 10.14 2.55
CA ALA A 35 20.62 10.02 3.00
C ALA A 35 21.56 9.45 1.92
N LEU A 36 21.01 8.72 0.94
CA LEU A 36 21.75 8.10 -0.16
C LEU A 36 21.52 8.82 -1.49
N ASP A 37 20.65 9.85 -1.53
CA ASP A 37 20.28 10.61 -2.74
C ASP A 37 21.27 11.74 -3.01
N ASP A 38 22.56 11.43 -3.05
CA ASP A 38 23.66 12.39 -3.20
C ASP A 38 23.54 13.16 -4.53
N GLY A 39 23.10 14.41 -4.44
CA GLY A 39 22.87 15.28 -5.58
C GLY A 39 21.64 14.96 -6.44
N GLY A 40 20.75 14.10 -5.98
CA GLY A 40 19.53 13.72 -6.69
C GLY A 40 18.40 14.72 -6.53
N ILE A 41 17.28 14.45 -7.22
CA ILE A 41 16.10 15.34 -7.24
C ILE A 41 15.16 15.14 -6.07
N ALA A 42 15.35 14.10 -5.25
CA ALA A 42 14.54 13.73 -4.07
C ALA A 42 13.02 13.68 -4.34
N MET A 43 12.61 13.40 -5.58
CA MET A 43 11.21 13.40 -5.99
C MET A 43 10.39 12.41 -5.16
N GLY A 44 9.29 12.90 -4.57
CA GLY A 44 8.38 12.06 -3.80
C GLY A 44 8.83 11.71 -2.39
N LEU A 45 10.06 12.03 -1.99
CA LEU A 45 10.62 11.67 -0.69
C LEU A 45 10.27 12.65 0.45
N SER A 46 9.57 13.75 0.16
CA SER A 46 9.12 14.69 1.20
C SER A 46 7.87 14.16 1.90
N PRO A 47 7.69 14.46 3.21
CA PRO A 47 6.47 14.08 3.95
C PRO A 47 5.19 14.59 3.29
N ALA A 48 5.21 15.79 2.70
CA ALA A 48 4.09 16.36 1.98
C ALA A 48 3.72 15.57 0.71
N SER A 49 4.64 14.78 0.16
CA SER A 49 4.41 13.93 -1.01
C SER A 49 3.99 12.52 -0.59
N TYR A 50 4.80 11.81 0.22
CA TYR A 50 4.54 10.39 0.48
C TYR A 50 3.40 10.15 1.47
N LEU A 51 3.13 11.05 2.45
CA LEU A 51 2.04 10.82 3.40
C LEU A 51 0.66 10.84 2.74
N PRO A 52 0.28 11.87 1.93
CA PRO A 52 -0.97 11.83 1.18
C PRO A 52 -1.03 10.66 0.21
N ALA A 53 0.08 10.31 -0.46
CA ALA A 53 0.14 9.17 -1.36
C ALA A 53 -0.09 7.83 -0.61
N THR A 54 0.44 7.69 0.61
CA THR A 54 0.20 6.53 1.49
C THR A 54 -1.29 6.39 1.82
N VAL A 55 -1.94 7.48 2.21
CA VAL A 55 -3.39 7.50 2.49
C VAL A 55 -4.19 7.16 1.24
N ALA A 56 -3.89 7.79 0.11
CA ALA A 56 -4.57 7.53 -1.15
C ALA A 56 -4.39 6.07 -1.61
N GLY A 57 -3.19 5.53 -1.52
CA GLY A 57 -2.87 4.14 -1.85
C GLY A 57 -3.65 3.16 -0.98
N LEU A 58 -3.75 3.41 0.33
CA LEU A 58 -4.54 2.58 1.25
C LEU A 58 -6.03 2.64 0.90
N LEU A 59 -6.59 3.82 0.64
CA LEU A 59 -8.00 3.98 0.29
C LEU A 59 -8.32 3.30 -1.05
N LEU A 60 -7.55 3.57 -2.09
CA LEU A 60 -7.74 2.97 -3.42
C LEU A 60 -7.55 1.46 -3.38
N GLY A 61 -6.53 0.98 -2.67
CA GLY A 61 -6.27 -0.45 -2.47
C GLY A 61 -7.43 -1.13 -1.74
N THR A 62 -7.98 -0.50 -0.72
CA THR A 62 -9.13 -1.00 0.04
C THR A 62 -10.40 -1.07 -0.83
N VAL A 63 -10.71 0.00 -1.56
CA VAL A 63 -11.87 0.03 -2.47
C VAL A 63 -11.71 -1.03 -3.56
N GLY A 64 -10.55 -1.07 -4.22
CA GLY A 64 -10.26 -2.06 -5.25
C GLY A 64 -10.36 -3.50 -4.73
N TRP A 65 -9.85 -3.76 -3.52
CA TRP A 65 -9.99 -5.05 -2.86
C TRP A 65 -11.45 -5.48 -2.72
N PHE A 66 -12.30 -4.62 -2.15
CA PHE A 66 -13.71 -4.96 -1.94
C PHE A 66 -14.49 -5.14 -3.24
N VAL A 67 -14.20 -4.35 -4.26
CA VAL A 67 -14.81 -4.50 -5.59
C VAL A 67 -14.47 -5.86 -6.19
N ILE A 68 -13.19 -6.23 -6.21
CA ILE A 68 -12.71 -7.48 -6.81
C ILE A 68 -13.13 -8.68 -5.95
N ALA A 69 -13.05 -8.57 -4.62
CA ALA A 69 -13.43 -9.64 -3.70
C ALA A 69 -14.91 -10.06 -3.84
N ARG A 70 -15.79 -9.12 -4.21
CA ARG A 70 -17.22 -9.40 -4.42
C ARG A 70 -17.50 -10.17 -5.71
N THR A 71 -16.73 -9.94 -6.76
CA THR A 71 -16.99 -10.48 -8.11
C THR A 71 -16.07 -11.64 -8.47
N ALA A 72 -14.78 -11.52 -8.15
CA ALA A 72 -13.75 -12.47 -8.55
C ALA A 72 -12.64 -12.58 -7.48
N PRO A 73 -12.91 -13.12 -6.28
CA PRO A 73 -11.93 -13.14 -5.17
C PRO A 73 -10.62 -13.83 -5.52
N LYS A 74 -10.64 -14.82 -6.41
CA LYS A 74 -9.43 -15.51 -6.89
C LYS A 74 -8.53 -14.61 -7.74
N ALA A 75 -9.10 -13.60 -8.41
CA ALA A 75 -8.35 -12.66 -9.22
C ALA A 75 -7.41 -11.77 -8.39
N LEU A 76 -7.69 -11.57 -7.10
CA LEU A 76 -6.82 -10.79 -6.20
C LEU A 76 -5.39 -11.32 -6.16
N ARG A 77 -5.18 -12.63 -6.35
CA ARG A 77 -3.84 -13.23 -6.38
C ARG A 77 -2.99 -12.74 -7.55
N VAL A 78 -3.63 -12.33 -8.64
CA VAL A 78 -2.97 -11.81 -9.84
C VAL A 78 -3.02 -10.29 -9.87
N VAL A 79 -4.17 -9.71 -9.54
CA VAL A 79 -4.39 -8.25 -9.59
C VAL A 79 -3.49 -7.51 -8.61
N VAL A 80 -3.34 -7.98 -7.38
CA VAL A 80 -2.51 -7.30 -6.37
C VAL A 80 -1.05 -7.17 -6.83
N PRO A 81 -0.33 -8.24 -7.20
CA PRO A 81 1.05 -8.09 -7.69
C PRO A 81 1.11 -7.34 -9.03
N ALA A 82 0.13 -7.48 -9.91
CA ALA A 82 0.11 -6.75 -11.18
C ALA A 82 -0.02 -5.24 -10.97
N VAL A 83 -0.90 -4.80 -10.07
CA VAL A 83 -1.05 -3.39 -9.71
C VAL A 83 0.22 -2.87 -9.05
N LEU A 84 0.85 -3.64 -8.15
CA LEU A 84 2.11 -3.25 -7.52
C LEU A 84 3.20 -3.00 -8.58
N VAL A 85 3.38 -3.93 -9.52
CA VAL A 85 4.37 -3.77 -10.61
C VAL A 85 4.02 -2.56 -11.48
N LEU A 86 2.74 -2.34 -11.76
CA LEU A 86 2.28 -1.20 -12.56
C LEU A 86 2.60 0.14 -11.86
N THR A 87 2.49 0.21 -10.53
CA THR A 87 2.85 1.42 -9.77
C THR A 87 4.34 1.73 -9.79
N TRP A 88 5.20 0.76 -10.08
CA TRP A 88 6.64 0.98 -10.23
C TRP A 88 7.03 1.61 -11.57
N VAL A 89 6.16 1.55 -12.59
CA VAL A 89 6.46 2.12 -13.91
C VAL A 89 6.76 3.62 -13.83
N PRO A 90 5.92 4.47 -13.21
CA PRO A 90 6.24 5.89 -13.06
C PRO A 90 7.51 6.13 -12.23
N ASP A 91 7.79 5.31 -11.20
CA ASP A 91 9.01 5.44 -10.41
C ASP A 91 10.25 5.18 -11.26
N LEU A 92 10.22 4.14 -12.11
CA LEU A 92 11.33 3.84 -13.03
C LEU A 92 11.54 4.95 -14.07
N LEU A 93 10.46 5.63 -14.51
CA LEU A 93 10.57 6.74 -15.43
C LEU A 93 11.29 7.95 -14.81
N LEU A 94 11.38 8.05 -13.48
CA LEU A 94 12.13 9.11 -12.82
C LEU A 94 13.63 9.08 -13.14
N PHE A 95 14.19 7.94 -13.55
CA PHE A 95 15.56 7.89 -14.06
C PHE A 95 15.77 8.82 -15.25
N THR A 96 14.76 8.98 -16.10
CA THR A 96 14.83 9.91 -17.25
C THR A 96 14.79 11.37 -16.82
N ALA A 97 14.31 11.67 -15.62
CA ALA A 97 14.28 13.00 -15.02
C ALA A 97 15.50 13.29 -14.12
N GLY A 98 16.47 12.36 -14.05
CA GLY A 98 17.70 12.52 -13.27
C GLY A 98 17.58 12.07 -11.81
N ALA A 99 16.57 11.26 -11.47
CA ALA A 99 16.50 10.66 -10.13
C ALA A 99 17.63 9.64 -9.96
N THR A 100 18.15 9.55 -8.73
CA THR A 100 19.13 8.53 -8.35
C THR A 100 18.48 7.17 -8.14
N ALA A 101 19.27 6.12 -8.13
CA ALA A 101 18.81 4.78 -7.77
C ALA A 101 18.18 4.74 -6.36
N ALA A 102 18.78 5.47 -5.40
CA ALA A 102 18.24 5.57 -4.04
C ALA A 102 16.82 6.16 -4.02
N ASN A 103 16.57 7.21 -4.80
CA ASN A 103 15.25 7.82 -4.93
C ASN A 103 14.24 6.82 -5.55
N VAL A 104 14.57 6.24 -6.70
CA VAL A 104 13.66 5.33 -7.43
C VAL A 104 13.35 4.08 -6.61
N PHE A 105 14.36 3.38 -6.10
CA PHE A 105 14.16 2.18 -5.29
C PHE A 105 13.47 2.49 -3.95
N GLY A 106 13.72 3.67 -3.37
CA GLY A 106 13.00 4.14 -2.19
C GLY A 106 11.49 4.22 -2.46
N LEU A 107 11.07 4.83 -3.57
CA LEU A 107 9.66 4.91 -3.96
C LEU A 107 9.04 3.54 -4.25
N MET A 108 9.74 2.68 -4.99
CA MET A 108 9.28 1.31 -5.23
C MET A 108 9.08 0.53 -3.93
N LEU A 109 9.97 0.68 -2.96
CA LEU A 109 9.85 0.06 -1.65
C LEU A 109 8.67 0.63 -0.86
N MET A 110 8.38 1.92 -0.96
CA MET A 110 7.20 2.55 -0.36
C MET A 110 5.89 1.95 -0.89
N HIS A 111 5.78 1.67 -2.18
CA HIS A 111 4.62 0.97 -2.75
C HIS A 111 4.45 -0.44 -2.15
N LEU A 112 5.54 -1.17 -2.00
CA LEU A 112 5.52 -2.50 -1.38
C LEU A 112 5.07 -2.45 0.09
N VAL A 113 5.57 -1.45 0.82
CA VAL A 113 5.27 -1.23 2.24
C VAL A 113 3.81 -0.81 2.47
N VAL A 114 3.19 -0.09 1.53
CA VAL A 114 1.75 0.20 1.58
C VAL A 114 0.92 -1.03 1.22
N THR A 115 1.30 -1.76 0.19
CA THR A 115 0.55 -2.92 -0.30
C THR A 115 0.50 -4.05 0.73
N THR A 116 1.61 -4.37 1.37
CA THR A 116 1.72 -5.51 2.29
C THR A 116 0.78 -5.42 3.50
N PRO A 117 0.75 -4.33 4.30
CA PRO A 117 -0.16 -4.23 5.43
C PRO A 117 -1.62 -4.11 5.02
N VAL A 118 -1.94 -3.49 3.86
CA VAL A 118 -3.31 -3.46 3.33
C VAL A 118 -3.80 -4.86 3.01
N VAL A 119 -3.04 -5.64 2.27
CA VAL A 119 -3.37 -7.04 1.95
C VAL A 119 -3.53 -7.87 3.23
N THR A 120 -2.62 -7.71 4.19
CA THR A 120 -2.67 -8.42 5.47
C THR A 120 -3.92 -8.05 6.28
N ALA A 121 -4.30 -6.78 6.30
CA ALA A 121 -5.48 -6.29 6.99
C ALA A 121 -6.80 -6.82 6.37
N LEU A 122 -6.83 -6.96 5.03
CA LEU A 122 -8.03 -7.32 4.29
C LEU A 122 -8.19 -8.82 4.02
N ARG A 123 -7.12 -9.61 4.06
CA ARG A 123 -7.18 -11.08 3.86
C ARG A 123 -8.29 -11.77 4.67
N PRO A 124 -8.49 -11.48 5.97
CA PRO A 124 -9.54 -12.13 6.75
C PRO A 124 -10.95 -11.89 6.23
N THR A 125 -11.17 -10.87 5.41
CA THR A 125 -12.48 -10.58 4.79
C THR A 125 -12.86 -11.60 3.72
N LEU A 126 -11.91 -12.38 3.21
CA LEU A 126 -12.13 -13.44 2.21
C LEU A 126 -12.48 -14.79 2.82
N THR A 127 -12.32 -14.96 4.12
CA THR A 127 -12.65 -16.23 4.79
C THR A 127 -14.16 -16.27 5.03
N PRO A 128 -14.89 -17.28 4.50
CA PRO A 128 -16.30 -17.46 4.84
C PRO A 128 -16.45 -17.61 6.35
N ALA A 129 -17.49 -17.01 6.92
CA ALA A 129 -17.81 -17.10 8.36
C ALA A 129 -18.20 -18.51 8.84
N ALA A 130 -18.09 -19.50 7.98
CA ALA A 130 -18.42 -20.91 8.22
C ALA A 130 -17.16 -21.72 8.53
N VAL A 131 -16.65 -21.65 9.70
CA VAL A 131 -16.11 -22.77 10.51
C VAL A 131 -15.85 -22.23 11.93
N ARG A 132 -16.90 -22.04 12.69
CA ARG A 132 -16.82 -22.12 14.13
C ARG A 132 -17.92 -23.10 14.55
N LEU A 133 -17.60 -24.35 14.46
CA LEU A 133 -18.23 -25.39 15.26
C LEU A 133 -17.27 -25.78 16.37
#